data_86894f7ca270738040b9071565cab5af
#
_entry.id   86894f7ca270738040b9071565cab5af
#
_cell.length_a   1.000
_cell.length_b   1.000
_cell.length_c   1.000
_cell.angle_alpha   90.00
_cell.angle_beta   90.00
_cell.angle_gamma   90.00
#
_symmetry.space_group_name_H-M   'P 1'
#
loop_
_entity.id
_entity.type
_entity.pdbx_description
1 polymer ?
#
loop_
_entity_poly.entity_id
_entity_poly.type
_entity_poly.pdbx_seq_one_letter_code
_entity_poly.pdbx_strand_id
1 'polypeptide(L)'
;RPVSMKSQYLVTGAEWEMYEGIGSIRWSPPEISFTQSMQIFWDDKPVILEYHPGPAPGAIWVILPEQGVVFLGDCVVSQQPPFLAEADLPMWVQTLNYLLASEYRDAVLVSGRSGLVTLSNVREQLQYLEKVHEMLESLMKRKAPPSETERLISELMAKMKYSDQYFQRLQHGLKQYYNLYYNIAGDNG
;
A
#
# COMPACT_ATOMS: atom_id res chain seq x y z
N ARG A 1 0.99 -26.06 -7.51
CA ARG A 1 -0.12 -25.53 -8.36
C ARG A 1 -0.25 -24.06 -8.01
N PRO A 2 -0.20 -23.13 -8.96
CA PRO A 2 -0.47 -21.73 -8.64
C PRO A 2 -1.90 -21.63 -8.12
N VAL A 3 -2.04 -21.10 -6.90
CA VAL A 3 -3.35 -20.74 -6.35
C VAL A 3 -3.92 -19.69 -7.31
N SER A 4 -5.10 -20.01 -7.85
CA SER A 4 -5.76 -19.13 -8.82
C SER A 4 -5.91 -17.74 -8.17
N MET A 5 -5.25 -16.71 -8.71
CA MET A 5 -5.43 -15.33 -8.25
C MET A 5 -6.91 -14.91 -8.20
N LYS A 6 -7.76 -15.52 -9.02
CA LYS A 6 -9.22 -15.34 -8.97
C LYS A 6 -9.82 -15.58 -7.58
N SER A 7 -9.27 -16.51 -6.79
CA SER A 7 -9.78 -16.77 -5.44
C SER A 7 -9.35 -15.73 -4.40
N GLN A 8 -8.21 -15.08 -4.59
CA GLN A 8 -7.77 -14.01 -3.68
C GLN A 8 -8.56 -12.72 -3.86
N TYR A 9 -8.87 -12.33 -5.09
CA TYR A 9 -9.66 -11.12 -5.37
C TYR A 9 -11.16 -11.28 -5.04
N LEU A 10 -11.71 -12.49 -5.16
CA LEU A 10 -13.09 -12.78 -4.76
C LEU A 10 -13.34 -12.71 -3.24
N VAL A 11 -12.29 -12.85 -2.44
CA VAL A 11 -12.38 -12.81 -0.96
C VAL A 11 -12.23 -11.39 -0.40
N THR A 12 -11.67 -10.45 -1.18
CA THR A 12 -11.30 -9.11 -0.68
C THR A 12 -12.37 -8.04 -0.86
N GLY A 13 -13.54 -8.33 -1.44
CA GLY A 13 -14.59 -7.33 -1.70
C GLY A 13 -14.00 -6.16 -2.51
N ALA A 14 -13.36 -6.48 -3.63
CA ALA A 14 -12.70 -5.49 -4.45
C ALA A 14 -13.69 -4.39 -4.88
N GLU A 15 -13.29 -3.13 -4.79
CA GLU A 15 -14.12 -1.95 -5.09
C GLU A 15 -14.83 -2.04 -6.45
N TRP A 16 -14.26 -2.79 -7.40
CA TRP A 16 -14.84 -2.98 -8.74
C TRP A 16 -16.06 -3.90 -8.77
N GLU A 17 -16.30 -4.76 -7.75
CA GLU A 17 -17.50 -5.60 -7.65
C GLU A 17 -18.77 -4.78 -7.37
N MET A 18 -18.61 -3.54 -6.88
CA MET A 18 -19.74 -2.64 -6.60
C MET A 18 -20.26 -1.89 -7.82
N TYR A 19 -19.63 -2.03 -9.00
CA TYR A 19 -20.05 -1.35 -10.22
C TYR A 19 -20.87 -2.29 -11.10
N GLU A 20 -22.15 -1.95 -11.34
CA GLU A 20 -22.99 -2.63 -12.33
C GLU A 20 -22.34 -2.56 -13.72
N GLY A 21 -22.32 -3.68 -14.43
CA GLY A 21 -21.80 -3.76 -15.81
C GLY A 21 -20.38 -4.32 -15.96
N ILE A 22 -19.69 -4.62 -14.87
CA ILE A 22 -18.32 -5.17 -14.90
C ILE A 22 -18.27 -6.69 -15.18
N GLY A 23 -19.39 -7.37 -15.31
CA GLY A 23 -19.46 -8.81 -15.58
C GLY A 23 -18.74 -9.32 -16.85
N SER A 24 -18.31 -8.41 -17.73
CA SER A 24 -17.56 -8.73 -18.96
C SER A 24 -16.04 -8.52 -18.84
N ILE A 25 -15.52 -8.10 -17.70
CA ILE A 25 -14.08 -7.90 -17.51
C ILE A 25 -13.37 -9.26 -17.55
N ARG A 26 -12.44 -9.38 -18.49
CA ARG A 26 -11.53 -10.53 -18.56
C ARG A 26 -10.27 -10.19 -17.78
N TRP A 27 -9.98 -11.01 -16.79
CA TRP A 27 -8.68 -10.94 -16.12
C TRP A 27 -7.58 -11.42 -17.09
N SER A 28 -6.61 -10.56 -17.37
CA SER A 28 -5.42 -10.89 -18.16
C SER A 28 -4.18 -10.72 -17.28
N PRO A 29 -3.44 -11.80 -17.02
CA PRO A 29 -2.19 -11.68 -16.28
C PRO A 29 -1.17 -10.87 -17.09
N PRO A 30 -0.21 -10.19 -16.42
CA PRO A 30 0.88 -9.54 -17.11
C PRO A 30 1.74 -10.59 -17.86
N GLU A 31 2.13 -10.27 -19.08
CA GLU A 31 3.00 -11.12 -19.91
C GLU A 31 4.49 -10.90 -19.62
N ILE A 32 4.83 -9.74 -19.05
CA ILE A 32 6.19 -9.37 -18.69
C ILE A 32 6.25 -9.15 -17.19
N SER A 33 7.26 -9.71 -16.55
CA SER A 33 7.55 -9.50 -15.13
C SER A 33 9.03 -9.16 -14.93
N PHE A 34 9.33 -8.42 -13.89
CA PHE A 34 10.68 -8.07 -13.49
C PHE A 34 10.82 -8.10 -11.97
N THR A 35 12.07 -8.17 -11.47
CA THR A 35 12.32 -8.32 -10.03
C THR A 35 12.90 -7.05 -9.38
N GLN A 36 13.56 -6.20 -10.13
CA GLN A 36 14.19 -4.97 -9.62
C GLN A 36 13.77 -3.75 -10.40
N SER A 37 14.14 -3.70 -11.69
CA SER A 37 13.79 -2.61 -12.56
C SER A 37 13.63 -3.06 -14.00
N MET A 38 12.89 -2.27 -14.78
CA MET A 38 12.73 -2.44 -16.22
C MET A 38 12.70 -1.06 -16.87
N GLN A 39 13.31 -0.95 -18.06
CA GLN A 39 13.24 0.26 -18.87
C GLN A 39 12.42 0.00 -20.12
N ILE A 40 11.50 0.90 -20.41
CA ILE A 40 10.67 0.89 -21.62
C ILE A 40 11.06 2.11 -22.46
N PHE A 41 11.53 1.85 -23.67
CA PHE A 41 11.85 2.90 -24.64
C PHE A 41 10.63 3.09 -25.54
N TRP A 42 9.87 4.15 -25.32
CA TRP A 42 8.76 4.52 -26.19
C TRP A 42 9.23 5.41 -27.35
N ASP A 43 10.26 6.17 -27.09
CA ASP A 43 11.06 6.99 -27.98
C ASP A 43 12.51 6.92 -27.50
N ASP A 44 13.33 7.94 -27.77
CA ASP A 44 14.69 8.04 -27.23
C ASP A 44 14.75 8.18 -25.71
N LYS A 45 13.58 8.38 -25.05
CA LYS A 45 13.45 8.65 -23.62
C LYS A 45 12.94 7.42 -22.88
N PRO A 46 13.71 6.90 -21.91
CA PRO A 46 13.27 5.76 -21.14
C PRO A 46 12.17 6.14 -20.12
N VAL A 47 11.16 5.27 -20.02
CA VAL A 47 10.31 5.16 -18.83
C VAL A 47 10.88 4.04 -17.98
N ILE A 48 11.22 4.36 -16.73
CA ILE A 48 11.82 3.39 -15.82
C ILE A 48 10.74 2.90 -14.85
N LEU A 49 10.64 1.58 -14.70
CA LEU A 49 9.82 0.93 -13.70
C LEU A 49 10.74 0.35 -12.64
N GLU A 50 10.54 0.71 -11.39
CA GLU A 50 11.33 0.19 -10.27
C GLU A 50 10.44 -0.48 -9.24
N TYR A 51 10.91 -1.62 -8.73
CA TYR A 51 10.26 -2.36 -7.67
C TYR A 51 10.47 -1.66 -6.32
N HIS A 52 9.37 -1.20 -5.73
CA HIS A 52 9.35 -0.55 -4.42
C HIS A 52 8.20 -1.10 -3.58
N PRO A 53 8.41 -2.25 -2.90
CA PRO A 53 7.38 -2.89 -2.10
C PRO A 53 6.99 -2.03 -0.89
N GLY A 54 5.83 -2.34 -0.35
CA GLY A 54 5.31 -1.67 0.84
C GLY A 54 3.79 -1.70 0.87
N PRO A 55 3.07 -0.90 0.07
CA PRO A 55 1.61 -0.92 0.04
C PRO A 55 1.05 -2.23 -0.51
N ALA A 56 1.80 -2.91 -1.36
CA ALA A 56 1.51 -4.24 -1.88
C ALA A 56 2.82 -4.94 -2.29
N PRO A 57 2.84 -6.29 -2.35
CA PRO A 57 4.04 -7.05 -2.73
C PRO A 57 4.56 -6.74 -4.13
N GLY A 58 3.69 -6.34 -5.06
CA GLY A 58 4.04 -6.00 -6.43
C GLY A 58 4.11 -4.49 -6.70
N ALA A 59 4.22 -3.65 -5.66
CA ALA A 59 4.24 -2.21 -5.86
C ALA A 59 5.50 -1.75 -6.60
N ILE A 60 5.29 -0.83 -7.53
CA ILE A 60 6.36 -0.25 -8.36
C ILE A 60 6.22 1.27 -8.38
N TRP A 61 7.34 1.95 -8.67
CA TRP A 61 7.33 3.34 -9.10
C TRP A 61 7.53 3.41 -10.61
N VAL A 62 6.94 4.44 -11.23
CA VAL A 62 7.16 4.77 -12.64
C VAL A 62 7.90 6.10 -12.68
N ILE A 63 9.10 6.08 -13.24
CA ILE A 63 10.01 7.22 -13.24
C ILE A 63 10.17 7.73 -14.67
N LEU A 64 10.03 9.04 -14.82
CA LEU A 64 10.30 9.78 -16.03
C LEU A 64 11.50 10.70 -15.79
N PRO A 65 12.75 10.22 -16.01
CA PRO A 65 13.94 10.92 -15.56
C PRO A 65 14.10 12.31 -16.17
N GLU A 66 13.84 12.45 -17.48
CA GLU A 66 13.99 13.73 -18.16
C GLU A 66 12.95 14.79 -17.73
N GLN A 67 11.76 14.34 -17.31
CA GLN A 67 10.70 15.19 -16.80
C GLN A 67 10.86 15.48 -15.30
N GLY A 68 11.74 14.74 -14.63
CA GLY A 68 11.89 14.82 -13.18
C GLY A 68 10.61 14.42 -12.43
N VAL A 69 9.87 13.42 -12.92
CA VAL A 69 8.59 12.99 -12.35
C VAL A 69 8.67 11.55 -11.87
N VAL A 70 8.15 11.27 -10.69
CA VAL A 70 8.03 9.92 -10.13
C VAL A 70 6.58 9.66 -9.72
N PHE A 71 5.97 8.65 -10.32
CA PHE A 71 4.67 8.13 -9.92
C PHE A 71 4.85 7.05 -8.87
N LEU A 72 4.35 7.30 -7.68
CA LEU A 72 4.56 6.47 -6.48
C LEU A 72 3.45 5.43 -6.26
N GLY A 73 2.41 5.41 -7.09
CA GLY A 73 1.23 4.59 -6.83
C GLY A 73 0.60 4.91 -5.48
N ASP A 74 0.26 3.88 -4.72
CA ASP A 74 -0.32 3.99 -3.38
C ASP A 74 0.74 4.11 -2.25
N CYS A 75 2.03 4.25 -2.61
CA CYS A 75 3.12 4.35 -1.64
C CYS A 75 2.97 5.57 -0.71
N VAL A 76 2.45 6.68 -1.23
CA VAL A 76 2.15 7.89 -0.46
C VAL A 76 0.71 8.31 -0.72
N VAL A 77 -0.07 8.41 0.36
CA VAL A 77 -1.43 8.97 0.32
C VAL A 77 -1.55 10.10 1.32
N SER A 78 -2.34 11.12 0.99
CA SER A 78 -2.51 12.31 1.83
C SER A 78 -3.96 12.44 2.28
N GLN A 79 -4.17 12.77 3.56
CA GLN A 79 -5.47 13.01 4.19
C GLN A 79 -6.45 11.82 4.14
N GLN A 80 -5.96 10.63 3.87
CA GLN A 80 -6.73 9.40 3.85
C GLN A 80 -5.88 8.24 4.39
N PRO A 81 -6.49 7.20 5.00
CA PRO A 81 -5.74 6.06 5.48
C PRO A 81 -5.18 5.26 4.30
N PRO A 82 -3.92 4.79 4.41
CA PRO A 82 -3.36 3.84 3.48
C PRO A 82 -4.09 2.48 3.56
N PHE A 83 -4.07 1.73 2.46
CA PHE A 83 -4.60 0.37 2.47
C PHE A 83 -3.55 -0.60 3.03
N LEU A 84 -3.91 -1.30 4.11
CA LEU A 84 -2.96 -2.11 4.88
C LEU A 84 -3.12 -3.62 4.66
N ALA A 85 -4.18 -4.06 4.02
CA ALA A 85 -4.53 -5.50 3.97
C ALA A 85 -3.45 -6.38 3.33
N GLU A 86 -2.72 -5.87 2.34
CA GLU A 86 -1.64 -6.58 1.64
C GLU A 86 -0.27 -5.92 1.87
N ALA A 87 -0.20 -4.97 2.80
CA ALA A 87 1.00 -4.20 3.04
C ALA A 87 2.09 -5.03 3.74
N ASP A 88 3.34 -4.69 3.47
CA ASP A 88 4.51 -5.03 4.28
C ASP A 88 4.98 -3.74 4.96
N LEU A 89 4.57 -3.51 6.21
CA LEU A 89 4.87 -2.27 6.92
C LEU A 89 6.38 -2.03 7.06
N PRO A 90 7.23 -3.01 7.45
CA PRO A 90 8.67 -2.83 7.50
C PRO A 90 9.28 -2.43 6.16
N MET A 91 8.89 -3.10 5.08
CA MET A 91 9.38 -2.75 3.74
C MET A 91 8.86 -1.39 3.30
N TRP A 92 7.61 -1.04 3.64
CA TRP A 92 7.06 0.28 3.29
C TRP A 92 7.82 1.41 3.97
N VAL A 93 8.13 1.27 5.25
CA VAL A 93 8.98 2.21 5.98
C VAL A 93 10.35 2.37 5.31
N GLN A 94 10.98 1.26 4.89
CA GLN A 94 12.26 1.31 4.15
C GLN A 94 12.12 2.03 2.81
N THR A 95 11.06 1.76 2.05
CA THR A 95 10.77 2.40 0.77
C THR A 95 10.57 3.93 0.92
N LEU A 96 9.86 4.38 1.96
CA LEU A 96 9.67 5.81 2.22
C LEU A 96 10.97 6.48 2.67
N ASN A 97 11.78 5.82 3.49
CA ASN A 97 13.10 6.32 3.88
C ASN A 97 14.04 6.41 2.68
N TYR A 98 14.01 5.43 1.77
CA TYR A 98 14.74 5.48 0.52
C TYR A 98 14.31 6.70 -0.32
N LEU A 99 13.02 6.95 -0.48
CA LEU A 99 12.51 8.13 -1.20
C LEU A 99 13.06 9.44 -0.62
N LEU A 100 13.08 9.55 0.71
CA LEU A 100 13.58 10.75 1.41
C LEU A 100 15.09 10.95 1.26
N ALA A 101 15.85 9.89 1.06
CA ALA A 101 17.32 9.91 0.96
C ALA A 101 17.84 9.90 -0.48
N SER A 102 17.06 9.40 -1.44
CA SER A 102 17.44 9.27 -2.85
C SER A 102 17.36 10.58 -3.63
N GLU A 103 17.84 10.55 -4.85
CA GLU A 103 17.70 11.65 -5.83
C GLU A 103 16.23 11.96 -6.18
N TYR A 104 15.33 10.99 -6.01
CA TYR A 104 13.88 11.16 -6.28
C TYR A 104 13.20 12.15 -5.34
N ARG A 105 13.83 12.51 -4.22
CA ARG A 105 13.33 13.55 -3.30
C ARG A 105 13.16 14.92 -3.97
N ASP A 106 13.93 15.19 -5.01
CA ASP A 106 13.92 16.47 -5.73
C ASP A 106 13.00 16.43 -6.97
N ALA A 107 12.40 15.29 -7.26
CA ALA A 107 11.45 15.10 -8.35
C ALA A 107 10.04 15.59 -8.00
N VAL A 108 9.22 15.74 -9.03
CA VAL A 108 7.78 15.92 -8.87
C VAL A 108 7.15 14.57 -8.50
N LEU A 109 6.61 14.47 -7.31
CA LEU A 109 6.05 13.23 -6.78
C LEU A 109 4.54 13.17 -7.04
N VAL A 110 4.07 12.07 -7.64
CA VAL A 110 2.67 11.85 -7.98
C VAL A 110 2.15 10.58 -7.30
N SER A 111 1.17 10.75 -6.44
CA SER A 111 0.44 9.64 -5.80
C SER A 111 -0.70 9.16 -6.69
N GLY A 112 -0.98 7.87 -6.69
CA GLY A 112 -2.11 7.28 -7.42
C GLY A 112 -3.48 7.72 -6.92
N ARG A 113 -3.59 8.15 -5.65
CA ARG A 113 -4.86 8.55 -5.02
C ARG A 113 -4.93 10.01 -4.57
N SER A 114 -3.79 10.67 -4.44
CA SER A 114 -3.74 12.03 -3.87
C SER A 114 -3.25 13.10 -4.87
N GLY A 115 -2.91 12.69 -6.09
CA GLY A 115 -2.32 13.58 -7.08
C GLY A 115 -0.91 14.02 -6.67
N LEU A 116 -0.59 15.31 -6.80
CA LEU A 116 0.72 15.82 -6.39
C LEU A 116 0.90 15.70 -4.87
N VAL A 117 2.04 15.16 -4.46
CA VAL A 117 2.43 15.04 -3.05
C VAL A 117 3.81 15.67 -2.82
N THR A 118 4.07 16.01 -1.57
CA THR A 118 5.31 16.67 -1.14
C THR A 118 6.11 15.75 -0.22
N LEU A 119 7.37 16.11 0.04
CA LEU A 119 8.18 15.42 1.07
C LEU A 119 7.57 15.52 2.47
N SER A 120 6.73 16.52 2.74
CA SER A 120 5.96 16.58 3.99
C SER A 120 4.97 15.43 4.07
N ASN A 121 4.23 15.17 2.98
CA ASN A 121 3.29 14.06 2.92
C ASN A 121 4.01 12.70 3.04
N VAL A 122 5.22 12.57 2.48
CA VAL A 122 6.05 11.36 2.66
C VAL A 122 6.41 11.14 4.14
N ARG A 123 6.84 12.20 4.85
CA ARG A 123 7.14 12.13 6.28
C ARG A 123 5.91 11.84 7.13
N GLU A 124 4.78 12.45 6.80
CA GLU A 124 3.50 12.19 7.48
C GLU A 124 3.07 10.73 7.32
N GLN A 125 3.21 10.19 6.09
CA GLN A 125 2.93 8.79 5.81
C GLN A 125 3.86 7.87 6.59
N LEU A 126 5.16 8.17 6.64
CA LEU A 126 6.16 7.41 7.39
C LEU A 126 5.79 7.34 8.88
N GLN A 127 5.55 8.50 9.51
CA GLN A 127 5.14 8.58 10.92
C GLN A 127 3.83 7.82 11.18
N TYR A 128 2.90 7.86 10.24
CA TYR A 128 1.65 7.13 10.35
C TYR A 128 1.88 5.61 10.35
N LEU A 129 2.73 5.10 9.44
CA LEU A 129 3.02 3.66 9.35
C LEU A 129 3.80 3.16 10.57
N GLU A 130 4.76 3.94 11.07
CA GLU A 130 5.47 3.64 12.31
C GLU A 130 4.51 3.54 13.49
N LYS A 131 3.58 4.50 13.62
CA LYS A 131 2.54 4.48 14.64
C LYS A 131 1.64 3.25 14.52
N VAL A 132 1.18 2.91 13.30
CA VAL A 132 0.38 1.70 13.07
C VAL A 132 1.14 0.46 13.53
N HIS A 133 2.41 0.36 13.15
CA HIS A 133 3.27 -0.77 13.52
C HIS A 133 3.39 -0.92 15.04
N GLU A 134 3.72 0.17 15.77
CA GLU A 134 3.82 0.18 17.22
C GLU A 134 2.52 -0.24 17.92
N MET A 135 1.38 0.26 17.42
CA MET A 135 0.07 -0.06 17.99
C MET A 135 -0.27 -1.55 17.78
N LEU A 136 -0.01 -2.10 16.59
CA LEU A 136 -0.24 -3.52 16.29
C LEU A 136 0.70 -4.42 17.08
N GLU A 137 1.98 -4.05 17.22
CA GLU A 137 2.91 -4.77 18.08
C GLU A 137 2.47 -4.78 19.55
N SER A 138 1.93 -3.67 20.03
CA SER A 138 1.38 -3.60 21.41
C SER A 138 0.22 -4.57 21.60
N LEU A 139 -0.66 -4.71 20.61
CA LEU A 139 -1.73 -5.72 20.64
C LEU A 139 -1.16 -7.15 20.63
N MET A 140 -0.19 -7.42 19.78
CA MET A 140 0.47 -8.71 19.68
C MET A 140 1.13 -9.14 21.00
N LYS A 141 1.91 -8.23 21.63
CA LYS A 141 2.57 -8.48 22.92
C LYS A 141 1.59 -8.86 24.01
N ARG A 142 0.35 -8.33 23.96
CA ARG A 142 -0.74 -8.66 24.88
C ARG A 142 -1.55 -9.89 24.46
N LYS A 143 -1.22 -10.51 23.32
CA LYS A 143 -1.98 -11.60 22.70
C LYS A 143 -3.46 -11.23 22.48
N ALA A 144 -3.72 -9.98 22.10
CA ALA A 144 -5.05 -9.49 21.86
C ALA A 144 -5.70 -10.16 20.64
N PRO A 145 -7.02 -10.41 20.64
CA PRO A 145 -7.70 -10.94 19.47
C PRO A 145 -7.75 -9.87 18.35
N PRO A 146 -7.87 -10.28 17.06
CA PRO A 146 -7.94 -9.36 15.93
C PRO A 146 -9.04 -8.29 16.00
N SER A 147 -10.12 -8.56 16.74
CA SER A 147 -11.19 -7.58 16.99
C SER A 147 -10.73 -6.34 17.77
N GLU A 148 -9.67 -6.45 18.56
CA GLU A 148 -9.10 -5.30 19.29
C GLU A 148 -8.47 -4.24 18.37
N THR A 149 -8.16 -4.58 17.11
CA THR A 149 -7.67 -3.61 16.12
C THR A 149 -8.68 -2.49 15.85
N GLU A 150 -9.97 -2.72 16.06
CA GLU A 150 -11.01 -1.71 15.89
C GLU A 150 -10.83 -0.52 16.84
N ARG A 151 -10.27 -0.73 18.03
CA ARG A 151 -10.01 0.34 19.01
C ARG A 151 -8.95 1.33 18.54
N LEU A 152 -8.12 0.94 17.58
CA LEU A 152 -7.05 1.78 17.03
C LEU A 152 -7.59 2.82 16.04
N ILE A 153 -8.76 2.56 15.44
CA ILE A 153 -9.26 3.32 14.28
C ILE A 153 -9.50 4.78 14.65
N SER A 154 -10.10 5.08 15.79
CA SER A 154 -10.41 6.46 16.18
C SER A 154 -9.15 7.31 16.28
N GLU A 155 -8.08 6.77 16.83
CA GLU A 155 -6.80 7.46 16.96
C GLU A 155 -6.08 7.60 15.61
N LEU A 156 -6.13 6.57 14.77
CA LEU A 156 -5.52 6.57 13.45
C LEU A 156 -6.24 7.49 12.46
N MET A 157 -7.55 7.69 12.65
CA MET A 157 -8.36 8.61 11.84
C MET A 157 -8.36 10.06 12.33
N ALA A 158 -7.83 10.35 13.52
CA ALA A 158 -7.96 11.66 14.17
C ALA A 158 -7.49 12.88 13.34
N LYS A 159 -6.53 12.66 12.41
CA LYS A 159 -5.98 13.72 11.54
C LYS A 159 -6.44 13.60 10.08
N MET A 160 -7.36 12.70 9.77
CA MET A 160 -7.81 12.43 8.42
C MET A 160 -9.20 12.98 8.18
N LYS A 161 -9.55 13.17 6.90
CA LYS A 161 -10.94 13.44 6.55
C LYS A 161 -11.76 12.21 6.86
N TYR A 162 -12.86 12.39 7.61
CA TYR A 162 -13.76 11.29 7.88
C TYR A 162 -14.56 10.92 6.63
N SER A 163 -14.64 9.62 6.35
CA SER A 163 -15.61 9.03 5.44
C SER A 163 -15.85 7.59 5.88
N ASP A 164 -17.07 7.09 5.67
CA ASP A 164 -17.40 5.69 6.00
C ASP A 164 -16.53 4.70 5.21
N GLN A 165 -16.21 5.04 3.97
CA GLN A 165 -15.32 4.23 3.14
C GLN A 165 -13.91 4.14 3.73
N TYR A 166 -13.37 5.27 4.23
CA TYR A 166 -12.05 5.27 4.85
C TYR A 166 -12.02 4.51 6.17
N PHE A 167 -13.09 4.63 6.96
CA PHE A 167 -13.26 3.86 8.18
C PHE A 167 -13.28 2.36 7.89
N GLN A 168 -14.12 1.90 6.97
CA GLN A 168 -14.23 0.49 6.58
C GLN A 168 -12.92 -0.04 6.00
N ARG A 169 -12.23 0.75 5.15
CA ARG A 169 -10.93 0.40 4.57
C ARG A 169 -9.89 0.17 5.67
N LEU A 170 -9.81 1.09 6.63
CA LEU A 170 -8.85 0.97 7.73
C LEU A 170 -9.19 -0.20 8.65
N GLN A 171 -10.46 -0.39 8.99
CA GLN A 171 -10.94 -1.52 9.80
C GLN A 171 -10.56 -2.86 9.16
N HIS A 172 -10.89 -3.02 7.87
CA HIS A 172 -10.55 -4.22 7.12
C HIS A 172 -9.03 -4.43 7.04
N GLY A 173 -8.29 -3.38 6.66
CA GLY A 173 -6.84 -3.44 6.49
C GLY A 173 -6.11 -3.80 7.77
N LEU A 174 -6.42 -3.16 8.90
CA LEU A 174 -5.81 -3.46 10.19
C LEU A 174 -6.07 -4.91 10.64
N LYS A 175 -7.32 -5.36 10.54
CA LYS A 175 -7.71 -6.72 10.93
C LYS A 175 -7.01 -7.77 10.07
N GLN A 176 -6.98 -7.57 8.75
CA GLN A 176 -6.33 -8.50 7.83
C GLN A 176 -4.82 -8.52 8.04
N TYR A 177 -4.17 -7.35 8.15
CA TYR A 177 -2.75 -7.25 8.46
C TYR A 177 -2.40 -7.98 9.76
N TYR A 178 -3.17 -7.72 10.83
CA TYR A 178 -2.95 -8.35 12.13
C TYR A 178 -3.08 -9.88 12.06
N ASN A 179 -4.07 -10.40 11.34
CA ASN A 179 -4.23 -11.84 11.13
C ASN A 179 -3.05 -12.45 10.38
N LEU A 180 -2.57 -11.80 9.32
CA LEU A 180 -1.49 -12.33 8.50
C LEU A 180 -0.15 -12.37 9.23
N TYR A 181 0.18 -11.32 9.97
CA TYR A 181 1.53 -11.18 10.53
C TYR A 181 1.65 -11.56 12.00
N TYR A 182 0.56 -11.55 12.77
CA TYR A 182 0.62 -11.76 14.21
C TYR A 182 -0.20 -12.96 14.73
N ASN A 183 -1.19 -13.43 13.97
CA ASN A 183 -2.05 -14.53 14.40
C ASN A 183 -1.53 -15.91 13.99
N ILE A 184 -0.59 -16.00 13.04
CA ILE A 184 0.01 -17.26 12.59
C ILE A 184 0.89 -17.90 13.69
N ALA A 185 1.28 -17.15 14.71
CA ALA A 185 2.09 -17.67 15.82
C ALA A 185 1.28 -18.43 16.89
N GLY A 186 -0.05 -18.50 16.78
CA GLY A 186 -0.92 -19.11 17.80
C GLY A 186 -1.48 -20.50 17.48
N ASP A 187 -1.34 -20.99 16.24
CA ASP A 187 -2.02 -22.22 15.78
C ASP A 187 -1.07 -23.42 15.56
N ASN A 188 0.18 -23.34 16.02
CA ASN A 188 1.14 -24.43 16.04
C ASN A 188 1.45 -24.88 17.47
N GLY A 189 0.39 -25.14 18.24
CA GLY A 189 0.47 -25.73 19.56
C GLY A 189 -0.42 -26.95 19.67
#